data_352f385e8e2aa8a10035304ee1332b04
#
_entry.id   352f385e8e2aa8a10035304ee1332b04
#
_cell.length_a   1.000
_cell.length_b   1.000
_cell.length_c   1.000
_cell.angle_alpha   90.00
_cell.angle_beta   90.00
_cell.angle_gamma   90.00
#
_symmetry.space_group_name_H-M   'P 1'
#
loop_
_entity.id
_entity.type
_entity.pdbx_description
1 polymer ?
#
loop_
_entity_poly.entity_id
_entity_poly.type
_entity_poly.pdbx_seq_one_letter_code
_entity_poly.pdbx_strand_id
1 'polypeptide(L)'
;MIVRNGYNVYPSEVEDAMVRHPAVAQAAVFGVADEAHGQEVHAAVVLMPGRTATAQEVVDFTRERIAAYKYPRVVHLVETLPLGGSGKVLKRELVAQYSSPATEPVPG
;
A
#
# COMPACT_ATOMS: atom_id res chain seq x y z
N MET A 1 -9.01 -4.99 7.65
CA MET A 1 -8.40 -6.29 7.34
C MET A 1 -8.52 -6.56 5.85
N ILE A 2 -7.48 -7.07 5.26
CA ILE A 2 -7.45 -7.40 3.84
C ILE A 2 -7.48 -8.93 3.73
N VAL A 3 -8.28 -9.46 2.82
CA VAL A 3 -8.33 -10.92 2.62
C VAL A 3 -7.76 -11.23 1.25
N ARG A 4 -6.59 -11.87 1.22
CA ARG A 4 -5.91 -12.26 -0.01
C ARG A 4 -5.74 -13.76 -0.05
N ASN A 5 -6.34 -14.40 -1.05
CA ASN A 5 -6.32 -15.86 -1.19
C ASN A 5 -6.81 -16.58 0.07
N GLY A 6 -7.79 -15.98 0.76
CA GLY A 6 -8.31 -16.56 1.99
C GLY A 6 -7.47 -16.25 3.23
N TYR A 7 -6.33 -15.60 3.09
CA TYR A 7 -5.50 -15.24 4.24
C TYR A 7 -5.80 -13.82 4.69
N ASN A 8 -5.85 -13.63 6.00
CA ASN A 8 -6.12 -12.31 6.58
C ASN A 8 -4.82 -11.53 6.69
N VAL A 9 -4.82 -10.32 6.13
CA VAL A 9 -3.68 -9.43 6.21
C VAL A 9 -4.12 -8.19 6.99
N TYR A 10 -3.40 -7.86 8.05
CA TYR A 10 -3.74 -6.73 8.90
C TYR A 10 -2.87 -5.54 8.53
N PRO A 11 -3.47 -4.45 8.03
CA PRO A 11 -2.70 -3.31 7.54
C PRO A 11 -1.67 -2.77 8.51
N SER A 12 -1.99 -2.70 9.81
CA SER A 12 -1.06 -2.13 10.77
C SER A 12 0.23 -2.92 10.87
N GLU A 13 0.16 -4.23 10.77
CA GLU A 13 1.35 -5.06 10.82
C GLU A 13 2.27 -4.76 9.64
N VAL A 14 1.68 -4.62 8.46
CA VAL A 14 2.43 -4.35 7.25
C VAL A 14 3.01 -2.94 7.29
N GLU A 15 2.19 -1.98 7.73
CA GLU A 15 2.64 -0.59 7.85
C GLU A 15 3.83 -0.48 8.80
N ASP A 16 3.78 -1.19 9.93
CA ASP A 16 4.88 -1.16 10.90
C ASP A 16 6.18 -1.67 10.28
N ALA A 17 6.10 -2.69 9.45
CA ALA A 17 7.28 -3.21 8.76
C ALA A 17 7.80 -2.21 7.74
N MET A 18 6.90 -1.57 7.01
CA MET A 18 7.29 -0.64 5.93
C MET A 18 7.98 0.61 6.45
N VAL A 19 7.50 1.15 7.57
CA VAL A 19 8.08 2.39 8.10
C VAL A 19 9.46 2.17 8.72
N ARG A 20 9.91 0.92 8.82
CA ARG A 20 11.29 0.66 9.24
C ARG A 20 12.30 0.95 8.14
N HIS A 21 11.85 1.06 6.91
CA HIS A 21 12.74 1.45 5.81
C HIS A 21 13.18 2.90 6.04
N PRO A 22 14.48 3.19 6.00
CA PRO A 22 14.97 4.54 6.33
C PRO A 22 14.45 5.65 5.43
N ALA A 23 14.01 5.34 4.23
CA ALA A 23 13.47 6.36 3.33
C ALA A 23 11.97 6.54 3.45
N VAL A 24 11.26 5.72 4.23
CA VAL A 24 9.80 5.77 4.33
C VAL A 24 9.39 6.62 5.51
N ALA A 25 8.62 7.69 5.25
CA ALA A 25 8.09 8.54 6.32
C ALA A 25 6.73 8.03 6.79
N GLN A 26 5.87 7.65 5.85
CA GLN A 26 4.52 7.18 6.16
C GLN A 26 4.14 6.07 5.21
N ALA A 27 3.33 5.15 5.67
CA ALA A 27 2.80 4.08 4.83
C ALA A 27 1.34 3.83 5.20
N ALA A 28 0.50 3.68 4.20
CA ALA A 28 -0.90 3.31 4.39
C ALA A 28 -1.18 2.09 3.53
N VAL A 29 -1.54 0.98 4.18
CA VAL A 29 -1.78 -0.29 3.51
C VAL A 29 -3.27 -0.51 3.38
N PHE A 30 -3.72 -0.90 2.20
CA PHE A 30 -5.14 -1.09 1.91
C PHE A 30 -5.34 -2.22 0.91
N GLY A 31 -6.55 -2.74 0.85
CA GLY A 31 -6.90 -3.81 -0.06
C GLY A 31 -7.65 -3.30 -1.26
N VAL A 32 -7.32 -3.80 -2.42
CA VAL A 32 -7.99 -3.46 -3.67
C VAL A 32 -8.58 -4.74 -4.23
N ALA A 33 -9.83 -4.68 -4.66
CA ALA A 33 -10.49 -5.87 -5.23
C ALA A 33 -9.68 -6.44 -6.38
N ASP A 34 -9.52 -7.75 -6.38
CA ASP A 34 -8.69 -8.43 -7.36
C ASP A 34 -9.34 -9.76 -7.72
N GLU A 35 -9.55 -10.00 -9.01
CA GLU A 35 -10.26 -11.21 -9.44
C GLU A 35 -9.52 -12.49 -9.07
N ALA A 36 -8.21 -12.45 -9.12
CA ALA A 36 -7.41 -13.65 -8.89
C ALA A 36 -7.27 -13.98 -7.41
N HIS A 37 -7.27 -12.98 -6.53
CA HIS A 37 -6.89 -13.17 -5.13
C HIS A 37 -7.96 -12.73 -4.12
N GLY A 38 -9.11 -12.24 -4.60
CA GLY A 38 -10.12 -11.64 -3.73
C GLY A 38 -9.79 -10.18 -3.49
N GLN A 39 -8.68 -9.92 -2.82
CA GLN A 39 -8.12 -8.58 -2.70
C GLN A 39 -6.63 -8.67 -2.90
N GLU A 40 -6.04 -7.60 -3.40
CA GLU A 40 -4.59 -7.48 -3.51
C GLU A 40 -4.11 -6.43 -2.50
N VAL A 41 -2.95 -6.66 -1.90
CA VAL A 41 -2.41 -5.75 -0.90
C VAL A 41 -1.66 -4.63 -1.62
N HIS A 42 -2.10 -3.41 -1.40
CA HIS A 42 -1.48 -2.20 -1.94
C HIS A 42 -1.00 -1.34 -0.78
N ALA A 43 -0.05 -0.48 -1.06
CA ALA A 43 0.40 0.50 -0.07
C ALA A 43 0.67 1.83 -0.76
N ALA A 44 0.32 2.91 -0.10
CA ALA A 44 0.70 4.26 -0.51
C ALA A 44 1.78 4.72 0.46
N VAL A 45 2.91 5.17 -0.06
CA VAL A 45 4.09 5.49 0.74
C VAL A 45 4.54 6.91 0.49
N VAL A 46 4.79 7.64 1.58
CA VAL A 46 5.38 8.97 1.53
C VAL A 46 6.83 8.83 1.95
N LEU A 47 7.75 9.31 1.12
CA LEU A 47 9.17 9.22 1.42
C LEU A 47 9.62 10.37 2.33
N MET A 48 10.67 10.12 3.08
CA MET A 48 11.28 11.16 3.91
C MET A 48 11.86 12.25 3.03
N PRO A 49 11.82 13.51 3.46
CA PRO A 49 12.41 14.60 2.70
C PRO A 49 13.88 14.33 2.41
N GLY A 50 14.28 14.52 1.17
CA GLY A 50 15.66 14.31 0.79
C GLY A 50 16.08 12.87 0.59
N ARG A 51 15.17 11.91 0.81
CA ARG A 51 15.45 10.50 0.58
C ARG A 51 14.75 10.03 -0.66
N THR A 52 15.32 9.03 -1.30
CA THR A 52 14.71 8.42 -2.48
C THR A 52 14.70 6.91 -2.34
N ALA A 53 13.69 6.29 -2.93
CA ALA A 53 13.60 4.86 -3.03
C ALA A 53 12.60 4.55 -4.14
N THR A 54 12.76 3.41 -4.79
CA THR A 54 11.78 2.99 -5.78
C THR A 54 10.70 2.18 -5.09
N ALA A 55 9.54 2.07 -5.74
CA ALA A 55 8.48 1.22 -5.23
C ALA A 55 8.98 -0.21 -5.02
N GLN A 56 9.77 -0.71 -5.96
CA GLN A 56 10.30 -2.08 -5.87
C GLN A 56 11.23 -2.24 -4.67
N GLU A 57 12.05 -1.24 -4.37
CA GLU A 57 12.91 -1.31 -3.20
C GLU A 57 12.12 -1.42 -1.91
N VAL A 58 11.00 -0.69 -1.82
CA VAL A 58 10.14 -0.75 -0.64
C VAL A 58 9.47 -2.11 -0.55
N VAL A 59 9.00 -2.65 -1.68
CA VAL A 59 8.40 -3.98 -1.72
C VAL A 59 9.41 -5.03 -1.23
N ASP A 60 10.62 -4.98 -1.76
CA ASP A 60 11.65 -5.97 -1.43
C ASP A 60 12.03 -5.90 0.05
N PHE A 61 12.16 -4.69 0.58
CA PHE A 61 12.46 -4.49 1.98
C PHE A 61 11.38 -5.12 2.87
N THR A 62 10.12 -4.87 2.52
CA THR A 62 9.00 -5.35 3.32
C THR A 62 8.87 -6.87 3.21
N ARG A 63 9.05 -7.40 2.00
CA ARG A 63 8.92 -8.82 1.75
C ARG A 63 9.88 -9.66 2.59
N GLU A 64 11.06 -9.12 2.89
CA GLU A 64 12.05 -9.84 3.68
C GLU A 64 11.71 -9.89 5.16
N ARG A 65 10.75 -9.09 5.61
CA ARG A 65 10.47 -8.91 7.03
C ARG A 65 9.14 -9.46 7.51
N ILE A 66 8.24 -9.81 6.59
CA ILE A 66 6.94 -10.37 6.96
C ILE A 66 6.62 -11.56 6.07
N ALA A 67 5.57 -12.27 6.44
CA ALA A 67 5.19 -13.48 5.72
C ALA A 67 4.86 -13.18 4.26
N ALA A 68 5.12 -14.14 3.39
CA ALA A 68 4.97 -13.95 1.95
C ALA A 68 3.58 -13.52 1.52
N TYR A 69 2.54 -13.96 2.21
CA TYR A 69 1.19 -13.61 1.79
C TYR A 69 0.78 -12.20 2.25
N LYS A 70 1.61 -11.52 3.04
CA LYS A 70 1.26 -10.24 3.67
C LYS A 70 1.83 -9.03 2.97
N TYR A 71 2.98 -9.14 2.31
CA TYR A 71 3.64 -7.95 1.80
C TYR A 71 2.85 -7.34 0.64
N PRO A 72 2.88 -6.01 0.48
CA PRO A 72 2.15 -5.37 -0.61
C PRO A 72 2.81 -5.67 -1.95
N ARG A 73 2.01 -6.06 -2.93
CA ARG A 73 2.49 -6.32 -4.29
C ARG A 73 2.58 -5.05 -5.11
N VAL A 74 1.83 -4.03 -4.71
CA VAL A 74 1.83 -2.76 -5.43
C VAL A 74 2.08 -1.65 -4.43
N VAL A 75 3.12 -0.87 -4.67
CA VAL A 75 3.45 0.28 -3.83
C VAL A 75 3.33 1.53 -4.68
N HIS A 76 2.57 2.50 -4.20
CA HIS A 76 2.38 3.79 -4.85
C HIS A 76 3.17 4.83 -4.06
N LEU A 77 4.16 5.46 -4.70
CA LEU A 77 4.89 6.55 -4.05
C LEU A 77 4.09 7.83 -4.26
N VAL A 78 3.69 8.45 -3.15
CA VAL A 78 2.85 9.64 -3.19
C VAL A 78 3.47 10.75 -2.36
N GLU A 79 3.07 11.98 -2.62
CA GLU A 79 3.61 13.12 -1.87
C GLU A 79 2.92 13.29 -0.53
N THR A 80 1.63 12.99 -0.47
CA THR A 80 0.85 13.10 0.75
C THR A 80 -0.20 12.00 0.77
N LEU A 81 -0.70 11.70 1.96
CA LEU A 81 -1.82 10.78 2.13
C LEU A 81 -3.09 11.58 2.39
N PRO A 82 -4.25 11.11 1.90
CA PRO A 82 -5.50 11.80 2.18
C PRO A 82 -5.84 11.70 3.65
N LEU A 83 -6.13 12.84 4.28
CA LEU A 83 -6.43 12.88 5.70
C LEU A 83 -7.83 13.40 5.95
N GLY A 84 -8.50 12.83 6.94
CA GLY A 84 -9.80 13.30 7.38
C GLY A 84 -9.65 14.44 8.36
N GLY A 85 -10.77 14.96 8.83
CA GLY A 85 -10.78 16.10 9.74
C GLY A 85 -10.06 15.86 11.05
N SER A 86 -9.93 14.59 11.46
CA SER A 86 -9.23 14.26 12.71
C SER A 86 -7.76 13.95 12.46
N GLY A 87 -7.26 14.15 11.26
CA GLY A 87 -5.89 13.83 10.92
C GLY A 87 -5.65 12.36 10.59
N LYS A 88 -6.71 11.58 10.50
CA LYS A 88 -6.61 10.16 10.23
C LYS A 88 -6.57 9.91 8.74
N VAL A 89 -5.74 8.97 8.31
CA VAL A 89 -5.65 8.61 6.88
C VAL A 89 -6.97 8.02 6.41
N LEU A 90 -7.46 8.54 5.29
CA LEU A 90 -8.73 8.07 4.71
C LEU A 90 -8.42 6.99 3.69
N LYS A 91 -8.32 5.75 4.16
CA LYS A 91 -7.97 4.63 3.28
C LYS A 91 -8.99 4.39 2.18
N ARG A 92 -10.27 4.72 2.43
CA ARG A 92 -11.28 4.54 1.40
C ARG A 92 -10.99 5.39 0.16
N GLU A 93 -10.35 6.54 0.34
CA GLU A 93 -9.98 7.36 -0.81
C GLU A 93 -8.83 6.75 -1.59
N LEU A 94 -7.90 6.10 -0.88
CA LEU A 94 -6.84 5.38 -1.55
C LEU A 94 -7.40 4.20 -2.34
N VAL A 95 -8.33 3.47 -1.75
CA VAL A 95 -8.97 2.35 -2.43
C VAL A 95 -9.69 2.85 -3.69
N ALA A 96 -10.43 3.96 -3.58
CA ALA A 96 -11.15 4.50 -4.73
C ALA A 96 -10.17 4.95 -5.82
N GLN A 97 -9.07 5.55 -5.43
CA GLN A 97 -8.11 6.06 -6.39
C GLN A 97 -7.40 4.95 -7.17
N TYR A 98 -7.07 3.85 -6.49
CA TYR A 98 -6.25 2.80 -7.09
C TYR A 98 -7.02 1.54 -7.46
N SER A 99 -8.31 1.44 -7.15
CA SER A 99 -9.06 0.27 -7.51
C SER A 99 -9.75 0.36 -8.85
N SER A 100 -9.79 1.50 -9.46
CA SER A 100 -10.44 1.61 -10.72
C SER A 100 -9.60 1.04 -11.80
N PRO A 101 -10.00 -0.03 -12.30
CA PRO A 101 -9.22 -0.66 -13.28
C PRO A 101 -9.39 0.08 -14.51
N ALA A 102 -10.40 0.62 -14.51
CA ALA A 102 -10.70 1.24 -15.58
C ALA A 102 -9.79 2.21 -15.94
N THR A 103 -9.26 2.38 -15.11
CA THR A 103 -8.37 3.22 -15.41
C THR A 103 -7.70 2.79 -16.55
N GLU A 104 -7.99 1.93 -16.87
CA GLU A 104 -7.54 1.73 -17.70
C GLU A 104 -7.92 2.11 -18.74
N PRO A 105 -7.71 2.51 -19.01
CA PRO A 105 -7.90 2.97 -19.74
C PRO A 105 -8.17 3.20 -20.57
N VAL A 106 -8.03 3.16 -20.88
CA VAL A 106 -8.23 3.28 -21.54
C VAL A 106 -8.19 3.42 -22.44
N PRO A 107 -8.07 3.44 -22.90
CA PRO A 107 -7.83 3.44 -23.74
C PRO A 107 -7.94 3.81 -24.45
N GLY A 108 -7.76 3.70 -24.58
CA GLY A 108 -7.79 3.86 -25.07
C GLY A 108 -7.86 3.92 -25.50
#